data_a38ed241c5a037a6e5e331a8bed1fc43
#
_entry.id   a38ed241c5a037a6e5e331a8bed1fc43
#
_cell.length_a   1.000
_cell.length_b   1.000
_cell.length_c   1.000
_cell.angle_alpha   90.00
_cell.angle_beta   90.00
_cell.angle_gamma   90.00
#
_symmetry.space_group_name_H-M   'P 1'
#
loop_
_entity.id
_entity.type
_entity.pdbx_description
1 polymer ?
#
loop_
_entity_poly.entity_id
_entity_poly.type
_entity_poly.pdbx_seq_one_letter_code
_entity_poly.pdbx_strand_id
1 'polypeptide(L)'
;NLDLLRGLAALAVCIFHFDHGGALGVPSVSRVLSYGYLGVQMFFVISGFIIPYSMLRSGYRIKNIKGFLIGRLVRLYPAYIIASLAALSMWYGAALTPGYQGEWPSFSLIQVISNFFLICDFTNTDWLITIAWTLAIEAQFYLLIALFFPFAFSSNNWIRRSAMALWIMSPIMAGKGPTVLTWTALFSLGMIVCQWKSKIIGWPEFAIMIIGAFYA
;
A
#
# COMPACT_ATOMS: atom_id res chain seq x y z
N ASN A 1 -6.85 13.70 -12.58
CA ASN A 1 -5.52 13.14 -12.95
C ASN A 1 -4.93 12.36 -11.78
N LEU A 2 -5.32 11.07 -11.64
CA LEU A 2 -4.84 10.21 -10.55
C LEU A 2 -3.35 9.87 -10.70
N ASP A 3 -2.85 9.80 -11.93
CA ASP A 3 -1.42 9.55 -12.18
C ASP A 3 -0.54 10.70 -11.70
N LEU A 4 -1.02 11.95 -11.83
CA LEU A 4 -0.34 13.11 -11.26
C LEU A 4 -0.26 13.02 -9.72
N LEU A 5 -1.38 12.67 -9.07
CA LEU A 5 -1.39 12.50 -7.60
C LEU A 5 -0.44 11.39 -7.15
N ARG A 6 -0.38 10.28 -7.89
CA ARG A 6 0.58 9.19 -7.61
C ARG A 6 2.03 9.66 -7.80
N GLY A 7 2.30 10.44 -8.85
CA GLY A 7 3.62 11.02 -9.09
C GLY A 7 4.05 11.96 -7.97
N LEU A 8 3.16 12.84 -7.52
CA LEU A 8 3.42 13.75 -6.39
C LEU A 8 3.63 12.98 -5.08
N ALA A 9 2.84 11.95 -4.82
CA ALA A 9 3.01 11.11 -3.64
C ALA A 9 4.36 10.38 -3.66
N ALA A 10 4.77 9.84 -4.82
CA ALA A 10 6.07 9.20 -4.99
C ALA A 10 7.23 10.19 -4.76
N LEU A 11 7.12 11.39 -5.32
CA LEU A 11 8.12 12.45 -5.15
C LEU A 11 8.24 12.85 -3.68
N ALA A 12 7.11 13.01 -2.97
CA ALA A 12 7.11 13.35 -1.55
C ALA A 12 7.83 12.30 -0.70
N VAL A 13 7.55 11.00 -0.95
CA VAL A 13 8.23 9.89 -0.26
C VAL A 13 9.72 9.86 -0.59
N CYS A 14 10.08 10.09 -1.86
CA CYS A 14 11.47 10.13 -2.31
C CYS A 14 12.24 11.23 -1.58
N ILE A 15 11.72 12.45 -1.57
CA ILE A 15 12.33 13.60 -0.91
C ILE A 15 12.45 13.36 0.61
N PHE A 16 11.43 12.78 1.24
CA PHE A 16 11.47 12.39 2.65
C PHE A 16 12.66 11.49 2.97
N HIS A 17 12.93 10.49 2.14
CA HIS A 17 14.05 9.58 2.35
C HIS A 17 15.41 10.23 2.07
N PHE A 18 15.49 11.18 1.14
CA PHE A 18 16.73 11.91 0.86
C PHE A 18 17.09 12.95 1.92
N ASP A 19 16.09 13.59 2.56
CA ASP A 19 16.31 14.58 3.62
C ASP A 19 16.39 13.95 5.02
N HIS A 20 16.57 12.65 5.10
CA HIS A 20 16.63 11.95 6.39
C HIS A 20 17.69 12.56 7.32
N GLY A 21 17.23 13.09 8.47
CA GLY A 21 18.10 13.76 9.44
C GLY A 21 18.46 15.21 9.10
N GLY A 22 17.81 15.85 8.15
CA GLY A 22 18.05 17.27 7.82
C GLY A 22 19.28 17.48 6.90
N ALA A 23 19.53 16.53 6.00
CA ALA A 23 20.68 16.57 5.07
C ALA A 23 20.78 17.85 4.24
N LEU A 24 19.65 18.54 4.00
CA LEU A 24 19.62 19.84 3.28
C LEU A 24 20.08 21.01 4.14
N GLY A 25 20.30 20.85 5.46
CA GLY A 25 20.82 21.90 6.34
C GLY A 25 19.90 23.10 6.57
N VAL A 26 18.63 23.05 6.12
CA VAL A 26 17.65 24.13 6.28
C VAL A 26 16.48 23.64 7.16
N PRO A 27 16.45 23.97 8.48
CA PRO A 27 15.50 23.37 9.42
C PRO A 27 14.02 23.57 9.06
N SER A 28 13.67 24.72 8.47
CA SER A 28 12.28 24.99 8.07
C SER A 28 11.84 24.14 6.88
N VAL A 29 12.75 23.87 5.94
CA VAL A 29 12.50 23.00 4.78
C VAL A 29 12.42 21.55 5.24
N SER A 30 13.39 21.07 6.03
CA SER A 30 13.42 19.71 6.54
C SER A 30 12.16 19.37 7.35
N ARG A 31 11.61 20.35 8.11
CA ARG A 31 10.33 20.16 8.80
C ARG A 31 9.16 19.90 7.84
N VAL A 32 9.10 20.59 6.71
CA VAL A 32 8.05 20.34 5.69
C VAL A 32 8.27 19.00 5.01
N LEU A 33 9.51 18.69 4.64
CA LEU A 33 9.88 17.45 3.96
C LEU A 33 9.68 16.22 4.85
N SER A 34 9.75 16.37 6.19
CA SER A 34 9.47 15.29 7.12
C SER A 34 8.05 14.75 7.03
N TYR A 35 7.09 15.52 6.50
CA TYR A 35 5.73 15.05 6.22
C TYR A 35 5.62 14.22 4.92
N GLY A 36 6.70 14.04 4.16
CA GLY A 36 6.70 13.27 2.92
C GLY A 36 6.27 11.81 3.09
N TYR A 37 6.37 11.24 4.30
CA TYR A 37 5.84 9.90 4.60
C TYR A 37 4.33 9.78 4.33
N LEU A 38 3.58 10.90 4.37
CA LEU A 38 2.15 10.92 4.05
C LEU A 38 1.88 10.50 2.59
N GLY A 39 2.89 10.57 1.72
CA GLY A 39 2.78 10.04 0.36
C GLY A 39 2.42 8.56 0.32
N VAL A 40 2.89 7.75 1.27
CA VAL A 40 2.50 6.33 1.40
C VAL A 40 1.01 6.20 1.68
N GLN A 41 0.49 7.02 2.61
CA GLN A 41 -0.93 7.03 2.95
C GLN A 41 -1.79 7.43 1.74
N MET A 42 -1.32 8.42 0.96
CA MET A 42 -1.98 8.79 -0.31
C MET A 42 -2.03 7.64 -1.29
N PHE A 43 -0.96 6.82 -1.40
CA PHE A 43 -0.98 5.63 -2.25
C PHE A 43 -2.06 4.63 -1.82
N PHE A 44 -2.24 4.38 -0.53
CA PHE A 44 -3.28 3.47 -0.04
C PHE A 44 -4.68 3.99 -0.35
N VAL A 45 -4.94 5.29 -0.16
CA VAL A 45 -6.22 5.91 -0.53
C VAL A 45 -6.46 5.81 -2.04
N ILE A 46 -5.46 6.12 -2.86
CA ILE A 46 -5.56 6.03 -4.32
C ILE A 46 -5.80 4.59 -4.77
N SER A 47 -5.10 3.61 -4.18
CA SER A 47 -5.30 2.18 -4.47
C SER A 47 -6.70 1.73 -4.05
N GLY A 48 -7.19 2.20 -2.89
CA GLY A 48 -8.56 1.98 -2.42
C GLY A 48 -9.64 2.52 -3.37
N PHE A 49 -9.32 3.54 -4.17
CA PHE A 49 -10.22 4.04 -5.22
C PHE A 49 -10.05 3.31 -6.55
N ILE A 50 -8.82 3.28 -7.10
CA ILE A 50 -8.56 2.81 -8.47
C ILE A 50 -8.89 1.34 -8.64
N ILE A 51 -8.58 0.51 -7.65
CA ILE A 51 -8.72 -0.94 -7.77
C ILE A 51 -10.19 -1.32 -7.79
N PRO A 52 -11.04 -0.94 -6.82
CA PRO A 52 -12.47 -1.21 -6.89
C PRO A 52 -13.16 -0.56 -8.10
N TYR A 53 -12.73 0.64 -8.50
CA TYR A 53 -13.27 1.29 -9.70
C TYR A 53 -12.97 0.49 -10.97
N SER A 54 -11.76 -0.06 -11.09
CA SER A 54 -11.39 -0.97 -12.18
C SER A 54 -12.21 -2.26 -12.15
N MET A 55 -12.45 -2.82 -10.96
CA MET A 55 -13.26 -4.03 -10.75
C MET A 55 -14.73 -3.79 -11.14
N LEU A 56 -15.30 -2.65 -10.76
CA LEU A 56 -16.66 -2.26 -11.19
C LEU A 56 -16.76 -2.17 -12.72
N ARG A 57 -15.80 -1.48 -13.37
CA ARG A 57 -15.81 -1.28 -14.82
C ARG A 57 -15.61 -2.57 -15.62
N SER A 58 -14.83 -3.52 -15.08
CA SER A 58 -14.60 -4.82 -15.71
C SER A 58 -15.70 -5.85 -15.41
N GLY A 59 -16.71 -5.50 -14.62
CA GLY A 59 -17.74 -6.45 -14.19
C GLY A 59 -17.15 -7.63 -13.40
N TYR A 60 -16.20 -7.34 -12.51
CA TYR A 60 -15.52 -8.35 -11.70
C TYR A 60 -16.48 -9.25 -10.96
N ARG A 61 -16.22 -10.54 -11.02
CA ARG A 61 -16.88 -11.59 -10.22
C ARG A 61 -15.82 -12.46 -9.55
N ILE A 62 -16.16 -13.08 -8.43
CA ILE A 62 -15.22 -13.91 -7.64
C ILE A 62 -14.55 -15.02 -8.48
N LYS A 63 -15.24 -15.55 -9.49
CA LYS A 63 -14.69 -16.53 -10.44
C LYS A 63 -13.49 -15.99 -11.24
N ASN A 64 -13.33 -14.68 -11.33
CA ASN A 64 -12.26 -14.00 -12.09
C ASN A 64 -11.06 -13.67 -11.20
N ILE A 65 -11.04 -14.14 -9.94
CA ILE A 65 -10.01 -13.80 -8.93
C ILE A 65 -8.59 -14.10 -9.43
N LYS A 66 -8.37 -15.25 -10.08
CA LYS A 66 -7.04 -15.62 -10.59
C LYS A 66 -6.52 -14.61 -11.62
N GLY A 67 -7.33 -14.26 -12.61
CA GLY A 67 -6.95 -13.27 -13.62
C GLY A 67 -6.71 -11.88 -13.04
N PHE A 68 -7.53 -11.48 -12.06
CA PHE A 68 -7.35 -10.23 -11.34
C PHE A 68 -6.00 -10.21 -10.59
N LEU A 69 -5.72 -11.21 -9.77
CA LEU A 69 -4.49 -11.28 -8.98
C LEU A 69 -3.24 -11.35 -9.86
N ILE A 70 -3.25 -12.21 -10.90
CA ILE A 70 -2.13 -12.30 -11.84
C ILE A 70 -1.87 -10.95 -12.49
N GLY A 71 -2.91 -10.26 -12.96
CA GLY A 71 -2.77 -8.94 -13.59
C GLY A 71 -2.19 -7.88 -12.64
N ARG A 72 -2.47 -7.97 -11.33
CA ARG A 72 -1.88 -7.08 -10.32
C ARG A 72 -0.43 -7.45 -10.01
N LEU A 73 -0.13 -8.73 -9.84
CA LEU A 73 1.22 -9.20 -9.57
C LEU A 73 2.18 -8.90 -10.74
N VAL A 74 1.75 -9.14 -11.97
CA VAL A 74 2.55 -8.80 -13.18
C VAL A 74 2.84 -7.29 -13.26
N ARG A 75 1.99 -6.45 -12.71
CA ARG A 75 2.22 -5.01 -12.65
C ARG A 75 3.17 -4.59 -11.54
N LEU A 76 3.16 -5.29 -10.41
CA LEU A 76 3.93 -4.97 -9.21
C LEU A 76 5.36 -5.55 -9.27
N TYR A 77 5.49 -6.83 -9.61
CA TYR A 77 6.74 -7.56 -9.49
C TYR A 77 7.89 -7.08 -10.37
N PRO A 78 7.71 -6.69 -11.65
CA PRO A 78 8.86 -6.28 -12.47
C PRO A 78 9.60 -5.09 -11.88
N ALA A 79 8.88 -4.06 -11.43
CA ALA A 79 9.49 -2.88 -10.82
C ALA A 79 10.18 -3.23 -9.48
N TYR A 80 9.54 -4.08 -8.67
CA TYR A 80 10.10 -4.56 -7.41
C TYR A 80 11.40 -5.36 -7.62
N ILE A 81 11.41 -6.30 -8.55
CA ILE A 81 12.59 -7.13 -8.83
C ILE A 81 13.74 -6.26 -9.34
N ILE A 82 13.48 -5.33 -10.27
CA ILE A 82 14.50 -4.43 -10.80
C ILE A 82 15.09 -3.56 -9.66
N ALA A 83 14.23 -2.98 -8.82
CA ALA A 83 14.67 -2.18 -7.69
C ALA A 83 15.48 -3.01 -6.67
N SER A 84 15.07 -4.25 -6.39
CA SER A 84 15.79 -5.17 -5.50
C SER A 84 17.18 -5.53 -6.04
N LEU A 85 17.26 -5.84 -7.33
CA LEU A 85 18.55 -6.14 -7.99
C LEU A 85 19.47 -4.91 -8.00
N ALA A 86 18.93 -3.72 -8.26
CA ALA A 86 19.69 -2.47 -8.21
C ALA A 86 20.23 -2.21 -6.80
N ALA A 87 19.39 -2.33 -5.76
CA ALA A 87 19.79 -2.14 -4.37
C ALA A 87 20.89 -3.14 -3.95
N LEU A 88 20.72 -4.42 -4.31
CA LEU A 88 21.73 -5.45 -4.05
C LEU A 88 23.05 -5.13 -4.77
N SER A 89 22.99 -4.74 -6.04
CA SER A 89 24.19 -4.37 -6.81
C SER A 89 24.93 -3.20 -6.19
N MET A 90 24.19 -2.18 -5.70
CA MET A 90 24.78 -1.05 -5.01
C MET A 90 25.42 -1.46 -3.67
N TRP A 91 24.76 -2.33 -2.91
CA TRP A 91 25.28 -2.81 -1.63
C TRP A 91 26.55 -3.65 -1.81
N TYR A 92 26.54 -4.61 -2.74
CA TYR A 92 27.75 -5.37 -3.06
C TYR A 92 28.87 -4.48 -3.62
N GLY A 93 28.55 -3.52 -4.50
CA GLY A 93 29.50 -2.55 -5.01
C GLY A 93 30.13 -1.72 -3.90
N ALA A 94 29.35 -1.25 -2.95
CA ALA A 94 29.85 -0.52 -1.78
C ALA A 94 30.75 -1.41 -0.90
N ALA A 95 30.37 -2.65 -0.66
CA ALA A 95 31.15 -3.59 0.15
C ALA A 95 32.52 -3.94 -0.45
N LEU A 96 32.68 -3.80 -1.77
CA LEU A 96 33.95 -4.01 -2.47
C LEU A 96 34.88 -2.78 -2.43
N THR A 97 34.41 -1.62 -1.95
CA THR A 97 35.23 -0.41 -1.90
C THR A 97 36.21 -0.45 -0.72
N PRO A 98 37.47 0.00 -0.91
CA PRO A 98 38.42 0.12 0.19
C PRO A 98 37.89 1.04 1.30
N GLY A 99 37.95 0.58 2.55
CA GLY A 99 37.48 1.37 3.70
C GLY A 99 35.98 1.24 4.00
N TYR A 100 35.26 0.32 3.34
CA TYR A 100 33.88 0.01 3.71
C TYR A 100 33.79 -0.48 5.16
N GLN A 101 32.93 0.18 5.96
CA GLN A 101 32.76 -0.15 7.39
C GLN A 101 31.39 -0.77 7.70
N GLY A 102 30.57 -1.03 6.67
CA GLY A 102 29.28 -1.70 6.83
C GLY A 102 29.43 -3.24 6.89
N GLU A 103 28.32 -3.90 7.16
CA GLU A 103 28.27 -5.37 7.14
C GLU A 103 28.32 -5.89 5.71
N TRP A 104 29.01 -7.02 5.51
CA TRP A 104 29.04 -7.71 4.23
C TRP A 104 27.64 -8.24 3.88
N PRO A 105 27.13 -8.03 2.65
CA PRO A 105 25.84 -8.55 2.25
C PRO A 105 25.78 -10.07 2.39
N SER A 106 24.99 -10.53 3.34
CA SER A 106 24.75 -11.96 3.57
C SER A 106 23.24 -12.19 3.72
N PHE A 107 22.70 -13.18 3.04
CA PHE A 107 21.27 -13.47 3.04
C PHE A 107 21.02 -14.93 3.35
N SER A 108 20.08 -15.19 4.26
CA SER A 108 19.56 -16.53 4.48
C SER A 108 18.58 -16.91 3.35
N LEU A 109 18.45 -18.19 3.06
CA LEU A 109 17.47 -18.67 2.07
C LEU A 109 16.05 -18.24 2.44
N ILE A 110 15.70 -18.26 3.74
CA ILE A 110 14.38 -17.82 4.21
C ILE A 110 14.17 -16.34 3.94
N GLN A 111 15.18 -15.50 4.12
CA GLN A 111 15.09 -14.07 3.83
C GLN A 111 14.84 -13.81 2.33
N VAL A 112 15.54 -14.51 1.45
CA VAL A 112 15.34 -14.39 -0.01
C VAL A 112 13.92 -14.81 -0.41
N ILE A 113 13.44 -15.95 0.11
CA ILE A 113 12.09 -16.45 -0.13
C ILE A 113 11.05 -15.46 0.42
N SER A 114 11.24 -14.96 1.64
CA SER A 114 10.31 -14.02 2.28
C SER A 114 10.20 -12.70 1.51
N ASN A 115 11.33 -12.18 1.02
CA ASN A 115 11.34 -11.00 0.15
C ASN A 115 10.63 -11.27 -1.17
N PHE A 116 10.91 -12.42 -1.81
CA PHE A 116 10.25 -12.78 -3.06
C PHE A 116 8.72 -12.86 -2.92
N PHE A 117 8.22 -13.41 -1.81
CA PHE A 117 6.78 -13.51 -1.55
C PHE A 117 6.18 -12.30 -0.82
N LEU A 118 6.96 -11.27 -0.51
CA LEU A 118 6.53 -10.08 0.23
C LEU A 118 5.94 -10.41 1.61
N ILE A 119 6.55 -11.36 2.33
CA ILE A 119 6.10 -11.86 3.64
C ILE A 119 7.14 -11.68 4.76
N CYS A 120 8.12 -10.79 4.58
CA CYS A 120 9.20 -10.57 5.54
C CYS A 120 8.70 -10.30 6.96
N ASP A 121 7.67 -9.48 7.10
CA ASP A 121 7.09 -9.13 8.42
C ASP A 121 6.44 -10.33 9.13
N PHE A 122 6.02 -11.37 8.38
CA PHE A 122 5.46 -12.61 8.94
C PHE A 122 6.53 -13.64 9.31
N THR A 123 7.71 -13.53 8.70
CA THR A 123 8.83 -14.43 8.91
C THR A 123 9.92 -13.85 9.79
N ASN A 124 9.74 -12.63 10.29
CA ASN A 124 10.73 -11.86 11.05
C ASN A 124 12.09 -11.80 10.32
N THR A 125 12.07 -11.57 9.01
CA THR A 125 13.27 -11.39 8.20
C THR A 125 13.35 -9.96 7.68
N ASP A 126 14.56 -9.46 7.46
CA ASP A 126 14.77 -8.10 6.96
C ASP A 126 14.37 -7.95 5.50
N TRP A 127 13.84 -6.78 5.17
CA TRP A 127 13.58 -6.39 3.80
C TRP A 127 14.88 -6.07 3.07
N LEU A 128 15.06 -6.59 1.84
CA LEU A 128 16.15 -6.19 0.95
C LEU A 128 16.08 -4.72 0.57
N ILE A 129 14.86 -4.23 0.41
CA ILE A 129 14.55 -2.81 0.26
C ILE A 129 13.54 -2.46 1.34
N THR A 130 13.91 -1.60 2.28
CA THR A 130 13.06 -1.26 3.44
C THR A 130 11.68 -0.79 3.02
N ILE A 131 11.58 0.02 1.95
CA ILE A 131 10.28 0.54 1.46
C ILE A 131 9.35 -0.54 0.88
N ALA A 132 9.83 -1.78 0.66
CA ALA A 132 9.02 -2.86 0.09
C ALA A 132 7.87 -3.33 1.00
N TRP A 133 7.89 -3.00 2.29
CA TRP A 133 6.75 -3.27 3.18
C TRP A 133 5.44 -2.66 2.65
N THR A 134 5.50 -1.52 1.96
CA THR A 134 4.31 -0.88 1.38
C THR A 134 3.72 -1.71 0.23
N LEU A 135 4.59 -2.36 -0.56
CA LEU A 135 4.18 -3.28 -1.62
C LEU A 135 3.57 -4.57 -1.04
N ALA A 136 4.09 -5.03 0.11
CA ALA A 136 3.50 -6.17 0.82
C ALA A 136 2.08 -5.85 1.30
N ILE A 137 1.85 -4.66 1.87
CA ILE A 137 0.51 -4.20 2.25
C ILE A 137 -0.40 -4.09 1.02
N GLU A 138 0.11 -3.57 -0.10
CA GLU A 138 -0.67 -3.47 -1.34
C GLU A 138 -1.02 -4.85 -1.91
N ALA A 139 -0.09 -5.82 -1.87
CA ALA A 139 -0.35 -7.19 -2.31
C ALA A 139 -1.41 -7.89 -1.42
N GLN A 140 -1.34 -7.70 -0.10
CA GLN A 140 -2.37 -8.17 0.83
C GLN A 140 -3.73 -7.51 0.53
N PHE A 141 -3.73 -6.19 0.21
CA PHE A 141 -4.96 -5.50 -0.19
C PHE A 141 -5.56 -6.09 -1.47
N TYR A 142 -4.75 -6.47 -2.46
CA TYR A 142 -5.26 -7.11 -3.67
C TYR A 142 -6.01 -8.41 -3.37
N LEU A 143 -5.44 -9.24 -2.49
CA LEU A 143 -6.09 -10.49 -2.10
C LEU A 143 -7.38 -10.22 -1.31
N LEU A 144 -7.31 -9.32 -0.35
CA LEU A 144 -8.43 -9.00 0.52
C LEU A 144 -9.58 -8.36 -0.26
N ILE A 145 -9.31 -7.37 -1.11
CA ILE A 145 -10.36 -6.73 -1.92
C ILE A 145 -10.96 -7.68 -2.95
N ALA A 146 -10.17 -8.60 -3.51
CA ALA A 146 -10.69 -9.59 -4.44
C ALA A 146 -11.78 -10.49 -3.82
N LEU A 147 -11.62 -10.83 -2.54
CA LEU A 147 -12.60 -11.62 -1.80
C LEU A 147 -13.76 -10.76 -1.28
N PHE A 148 -13.47 -9.55 -0.85
CA PHE A 148 -14.40 -8.69 -0.15
C PHE A 148 -15.27 -7.83 -1.08
N PHE A 149 -14.83 -7.58 -2.30
CA PHE A 149 -15.50 -6.73 -3.28
C PHE A 149 -16.99 -7.04 -3.49
N PRO A 150 -17.43 -8.33 -3.61
CA PRO A 150 -18.85 -8.64 -3.82
C PRO A 150 -19.75 -8.17 -2.66
N PHE A 151 -19.19 -8.10 -1.45
CA PHE A 151 -19.91 -7.65 -0.26
C PHE A 151 -19.88 -6.11 -0.15
N ALA A 152 -18.71 -5.49 -0.30
CA ALA A 152 -18.52 -4.05 -0.22
C ALA A 152 -19.24 -3.28 -1.33
N PHE A 153 -19.44 -3.90 -2.50
CA PHE A 153 -20.13 -3.31 -3.65
C PHE A 153 -21.45 -4.02 -3.97
N SER A 154 -22.06 -4.66 -2.97
CA SER A 154 -23.36 -5.33 -3.09
C SER A 154 -24.48 -4.32 -3.40
N SER A 155 -25.45 -4.74 -4.22
CA SER A 155 -26.69 -4.00 -4.44
C SER A 155 -27.60 -4.00 -3.20
N ASN A 156 -27.43 -4.97 -2.30
CA ASN A 156 -28.11 -5.01 -1.01
C ASN A 156 -27.44 -4.03 -0.04
N ASN A 157 -28.18 -2.99 0.35
CA ASN A 157 -27.69 -1.92 1.23
C ASN A 157 -27.20 -2.44 2.59
N TRP A 158 -27.86 -3.43 3.17
CA TRP A 158 -27.48 -4.01 4.46
C TRP A 158 -26.13 -4.74 4.38
N ILE A 159 -25.96 -5.58 3.36
CA ILE A 159 -24.72 -6.32 3.14
C ILE A 159 -23.57 -5.33 2.91
N ARG A 160 -23.77 -4.33 2.03
CA ARG A 160 -22.76 -3.33 1.72
C ARG A 160 -22.35 -2.53 2.97
N ARG A 161 -23.33 -2.02 3.74
CA ARG A 161 -23.06 -1.22 4.95
C ARG A 161 -22.35 -2.03 6.01
N SER A 162 -22.81 -3.25 6.30
CA SER A 162 -22.15 -4.13 7.26
C SER A 162 -20.73 -4.48 6.84
N ALA A 163 -20.52 -4.80 5.56
CA ALA A 163 -19.20 -5.07 5.03
C ALA A 163 -18.29 -3.85 5.17
N MET A 164 -18.72 -2.66 4.74
CA MET A 164 -17.91 -1.44 4.88
C MET A 164 -17.64 -1.07 6.34
N ALA A 165 -18.62 -1.25 7.25
CA ALA A 165 -18.40 -1.03 8.68
C ALA A 165 -17.33 -1.98 9.25
N LEU A 166 -17.40 -3.27 8.95
CA LEU A 166 -16.36 -4.25 9.35
C LEU A 166 -14.99 -3.87 8.79
N TRP A 167 -14.93 -3.43 7.54
CA TRP A 167 -13.68 -3.01 6.92
C TRP A 167 -13.09 -1.77 7.58
N ILE A 168 -13.91 -0.74 7.83
CA ILE A 168 -13.49 0.49 8.50
C ILE A 168 -13.04 0.22 9.95
N MET A 169 -13.71 -0.69 10.65
CA MET A 169 -13.40 -1.03 12.05
C MET A 169 -12.23 -2.00 12.21
N SER A 170 -11.75 -2.61 11.13
CA SER A 170 -10.72 -3.65 11.21
C SER A 170 -9.38 -3.18 11.79
N PRO A 171 -8.90 -1.91 11.65
CA PRO A 171 -7.69 -1.46 12.33
C PRO A 171 -7.80 -1.51 13.85
N ILE A 172 -8.97 -1.19 14.40
CA ILE A 172 -9.21 -1.22 15.85
C ILE A 172 -9.10 -2.66 16.37
N MET A 173 -9.57 -3.63 15.59
CA MET A 173 -9.54 -5.05 15.94
C MET A 173 -8.16 -5.68 15.73
N ALA A 174 -7.43 -5.25 14.71
CA ALA A 174 -6.13 -5.81 14.36
C ALA A 174 -4.98 -5.26 15.23
N GLY A 175 -5.17 -4.08 15.82
CA GLY A 175 -4.10 -3.38 16.53
C GLY A 175 -2.97 -2.95 15.60
N LYS A 176 -1.80 -2.64 16.17
CA LYS A 176 -0.60 -2.28 15.40
C LYS A 176 0.12 -3.54 14.92
N GLY A 177 0.21 -3.75 13.63
CA GLY A 177 0.87 -4.92 13.06
C GLY A 177 1.20 -4.75 11.58
N PRO A 178 2.00 -5.68 11.02
CA PRO A 178 2.47 -5.62 9.63
C PRO A 178 1.42 -6.13 8.64
N THR A 179 0.16 -5.97 8.93
CA THR A 179 -0.93 -6.46 8.11
C THR A 179 -1.70 -5.33 7.43
N VAL A 180 -2.31 -5.63 6.30
CA VAL A 180 -3.21 -4.69 5.62
C VAL A 180 -4.36 -4.22 6.52
N LEU A 181 -4.76 -5.01 7.53
CA LEU A 181 -5.85 -4.66 8.43
C LEU A 181 -5.58 -3.36 9.20
N THR A 182 -4.33 -3.08 9.55
CA THR A 182 -3.92 -1.81 10.19
C THR A 182 -4.15 -0.59 9.27
N TRP A 183 -4.16 -0.80 7.95
CA TRP A 183 -4.23 0.26 6.95
C TRP A 183 -5.57 0.34 6.22
N THR A 184 -6.54 -0.53 6.59
CA THR A 184 -7.84 -0.60 5.89
C THR A 184 -8.63 0.69 5.98
N ALA A 185 -8.47 1.50 7.03
CA ALA A 185 -9.10 2.82 7.12
C ALA A 185 -8.70 3.71 5.95
N LEU A 186 -7.42 3.74 5.56
CA LEU A 186 -6.94 4.52 4.42
C LEU A 186 -7.46 3.98 3.07
N PHE A 187 -7.45 2.65 2.89
CA PHE A 187 -8.06 2.04 1.70
C PHE A 187 -9.57 2.31 1.65
N SER A 188 -10.26 2.32 2.82
CA SER A 188 -11.70 2.58 2.88
C SER A 188 -12.06 3.98 2.40
N LEU A 189 -11.24 5.00 2.69
CA LEU A 189 -11.44 6.35 2.16
C LEU A 189 -11.55 6.34 0.63
N GLY A 190 -10.62 5.63 -0.03
CA GLY A 190 -10.67 5.45 -1.49
C GLY A 190 -11.91 4.68 -1.97
N MET A 191 -12.27 3.58 -1.27
CA MET A 191 -13.46 2.77 -1.58
C MET A 191 -14.75 3.58 -1.44
N ILE A 192 -14.88 4.39 -0.40
CA ILE A 192 -16.06 5.26 -0.16
C ILE A 192 -16.19 6.28 -1.28
N VAL A 193 -15.09 6.92 -1.68
CA VAL A 193 -15.08 7.84 -2.84
C VAL A 193 -15.47 7.11 -4.12
N CYS A 194 -15.01 5.87 -4.31
CA CYS A 194 -15.38 5.04 -5.46
C CYS A 194 -16.89 4.75 -5.48
N GLN A 195 -17.48 4.36 -4.36
CA GLN A 195 -18.92 4.10 -4.24
C GLN A 195 -19.75 5.36 -4.52
N TRP A 196 -19.35 6.50 -3.97
CA TRP A 196 -20.01 7.76 -4.19
C TRP A 196 -19.93 8.21 -5.67
N LYS A 197 -18.73 8.16 -6.24
CA LYS A 197 -18.49 8.50 -7.66
C LYS A 197 -19.28 7.61 -8.62
N SER A 198 -19.46 6.34 -8.25
CA SER A 198 -20.23 5.35 -9.01
C SER A 198 -21.73 5.39 -8.71
N LYS A 199 -22.21 6.37 -7.92
CA LYS A 199 -23.62 6.55 -7.51
C LYS A 199 -24.21 5.33 -6.77
N ILE A 200 -23.37 4.55 -6.09
CA ILE A 200 -23.79 3.41 -5.27
C ILE A 200 -24.33 3.89 -3.92
N ILE A 201 -23.73 4.97 -3.38
CA ILE A 201 -24.15 5.61 -2.13
C ILE A 201 -24.49 7.09 -2.38
N GLY A 202 -25.42 7.61 -1.58
CA GLY A 202 -25.77 9.03 -1.57
C GLY A 202 -24.87 9.85 -0.65
N TRP A 203 -25.03 11.18 -0.70
CA TRP A 203 -24.22 12.11 0.10
C TRP A 203 -24.28 11.86 1.62
N PRO A 204 -25.45 11.60 2.25
CA PRO A 204 -25.49 11.34 3.69
C PRO A 204 -24.68 10.10 4.11
N GLU A 205 -24.79 9.00 3.35
CA GLU A 205 -24.05 7.76 3.60
C GLU A 205 -22.54 7.96 3.40
N PHE A 206 -22.16 8.70 2.36
CA PHE A 206 -20.78 9.10 2.10
C PHE A 206 -20.20 9.87 3.30
N ALA A 207 -20.87 10.90 3.81
CA ALA A 207 -20.39 11.71 4.93
C ALA A 207 -20.20 10.87 6.21
N ILE A 208 -21.17 10.01 6.54
CA ILE A 208 -21.07 9.12 7.72
C ILE A 208 -19.89 8.18 7.59
N MET A 209 -19.70 7.55 6.44
CA MET A 209 -18.61 6.60 6.22
C MET A 209 -17.23 7.27 6.25
N ILE A 210 -17.10 8.48 5.69
CA ILE A 210 -15.84 9.25 5.74
C ILE A 210 -15.47 9.58 7.18
N ILE A 211 -16.45 10.09 7.96
CA ILE A 211 -16.23 10.37 9.38
C ILE A 211 -15.80 9.09 10.11
N GLY A 212 -16.49 7.98 9.91
CA GLY A 212 -16.14 6.70 10.52
C GLY A 212 -14.70 6.24 10.17
N ALA A 213 -14.28 6.42 8.92
CA ALA A 213 -12.93 6.04 8.47
C ALA A 213 -11.82 6.94 9.02
N PHE A 214 -12.13 8.19 9.42
CA PHE A 214 -11.16 9.08 10.08
C PHE A 214 -10.95 8.76 11.55
N TYR A 215 -11.95 8.16 12.22
CA TYR A 215 -11.87 7.80 13.63
C TYR A 215 -11.42 6.35 13.89
N ALA A 216 -11.26 5.53 12.85
CA ALA A 216 -10.79 4.16 12.90
C ALA A 216 -9.28 4.05 12.71
#